data_94794482a908bad711bf2e2fb4ee8c4e
#
_entry.id   94794482a908bad711bf2e2fb4ee8c4e
#
_cell.length_a   1.000
_cell.length_b   1.000
_cell.length_c   1.000
_cell.angle_alpha   90.00
_cell.angle_beta   90.00
_cell.angle_gamma   90.00
#
_symmetry.space_group_name_H-M   'P 1'
#
loop_
_entity.id
_entity.type
_entity.pdbx_description
1 polymer ?
#
loop_
_entity_poly.entity_id
_entity_poly.type
_entity_poly.pdbx_seq_one_letter_code
_entity_poly.pdbx_strand_id
1 'polypeptide(L)'
;IAEDSDVVVTSYTIVRLCEEEFIAQDWAWVVCDEAQFVKNHASATYKAVRRLRAPSTIAITGTPLENSLMDLWALMSIAAPGLLPDPERFGQVYRKPIDRGDTEALGRLRRRMRPFLLRRTKEQVAADLPAKTEQVLAVELGAKHRKAYDQRLARERQRILGLLEEDTAQSR
;
A
#
# COMPACT_ATOMS: atom_id res chain seq x y z
N ILE A 1 23.78 8.07 15.42
CA ILE A 1 22.59 7.66 16.21
C ILE A 1 23.03 7.70 17.67
N ALA A 2 22.24 8.29 18.55
CA ALA A 2 22.61 8.51 19.96
C ALA A 2 22.88 7.15 20.65
N GLU A 3 24.10 6.99 21.20
CA GLU A 3 24.59 5.72 21.78
C GLU A 3 23.81 5.30 23.05
N ASP A 4 23.10 6.23 23.71
CA ASP A 4 22.38 6.02 24.97
C ASP A 4 20.83 6.05 24.81
N SER A 5 20.30 5.74 23.64
CA SER A 5 18.87 5.82 23.41
C SER A 5 18.24 4.43 23.28
N ASP A 6 17.23 4.15 24.11
CA ASP A 6 16.42 2.91 24.01
C ASP A 6 15.51 2.89 22.78
N VAL A 7 15.08 4.07 22.32
CA VAL A 7 14.14 4.23 21.18
C VAL A 7 14.63 5.35 20.27
N VAL A 8 14.67 5.06 18.98
CA VAL A 8 14.95 6.06 17.94
C VAL A 8 13.71 6.25 17.08
N VAL A 9 13.18 7.47 17.04
CA VAL A 9 12.07 7.85 16.17
C VAL A 9 12.61 8.68 15.01
N THR A 10 12.30 8.25 13.79
CA THR A 10 12.84 8.88 12.57
C THR A 10 11.85 8.81 11.41
N SER A 11 12.18 9.45 10.29
CA SER A 11 11.38 9.35 9.06
C SER A 11 12.04 8.39 8.05
N TYR A 12 11.24 7.84 7.15
CA TYR A 12 11.73 7.02 6.03
C TYR A 12 12.77 7.75 5.17
N THR A 13 12.64 9.05 5.04
CA THR A 13 13.60 9.88 4.29
C THR A 13 14.95 9.88 4.98
N ILE A 14 15.01 10.06 6.29
CA ILE A 14 16.26 10.04 7.05
C ILE A 14 16.89 8.66 7.02
N VAL A 15 16.11 7.58 7.23
CA VAL A 15 16.64 6.21 7.08
C VAL A 15 17.30 5.99 5.73
N ARG A 16 16.69 6.47 4.65
CA ARG A 16 17.26 6.37 3.29
C ARG A 16 18.51 7.22 3.09
N LEU A 17 18.57 8.42 3.68
CA LEU A 17 19.73 9.33 3.52
C LEU A 17 20.93 8.92 4.37
N CYS A 18 20.69 8.36 5.56
CA CYS A 18 21.70 7.90 6.51
C CYS A 18 21.72 6.36 6.61
N GLU A 19 21.50 5.67 5.49
CA GLU A 19 21.24 4.23 5.43
C GLU A 19 22.33 3.42 6.14
N GLU A 20 23.60 3.74 5.91
CA GLU A 20 24.74 3.00 6.47
C GLU A 20 24.80 3.10 8.00
N GLU A 21 24.43 4.25 8.56
CA GLU A 21 24.39 4.45 10.03
C GLU A 21 23.28 3.60 10.67
N PHE A 22 22.12 3.47 10.00
CA PHE A 22 21.02 2.66 10.50
C PHE A 22 21.29 1.15 10.35
N ILE A 23 21.96 0.73 9.28
CA ILE A 23 22.31 -0.68 9.04
C ILE A 23 23.42 -1.14 9.98
N ALA A 24 24.30 -0.25 10.40
CA ALA A 24 25.37 -0.56 11.34
C ALA A 24 24.87 -0.88 12.76
N GLN A 25 23.61 -0.57 13.06
CA GLN A 25 22.99 -0.85 14.36
C GLN A 25 22.27 -2.21 14.36
N ASP A 26 22.35 -2.91 15.48
CA ASP A 26 21.53 -4.10 15.75
C ASP A 26 20.25 -3.68 16.48
N TRP A 27 19.16 -3.61 15.74
CA TRP A 27 17.85 -3.24 16.27
C TRP A 27 17.16 -4.44 16.90
N ALA A 28 16.62 -4.29 18.12
CA ALA A 28 15.74 -5.31 18.70
C ALA A 28 14.38 -5.38 17.93
N TRP A 29 13.88 -4.20 17.55
CA TRP A 29 12.62 -4.05 16.82
C TRP A 29 12.74 -2.95 15.77
N VAL A 30 12.09 -3.17 14.63
CA VAL A 30 11.81 -2.11 13.65
C VAL A 30 10.29 -1.96 13.53
N VAL A 31 9.79 -0.76 13.78
CA VAL A 31 8.36 -0.43 13.62
C VAL A 31 8.23 0.55 12.47
N CYS A 32 7.57 0.12 11.41
CA CYS A 32 7.26 0.91 10.23
C CYS A 32 5.83 1.44 10.34
N ASP A 33 5.65 2.66 10.82
CA ASP A 33 4.35 3.32 10.83
C ASP A 33 4.04 3.92 9.46
N GLU A 34 2.75 4.00 9.09
CA GLU A 34 2.30 4.40 7.75
C GLU A 34 3.08 3.65 6.64
N ALA A 35 3.17 2.33 6.76
CA ALA A 35 4.03 1.49 5.93
C ALA A 35 3.67 1.51 4.43
N GLN A 36 2.54 2.12 4.02
CA GLN A 36 2.26 2.37 2.61
C GLN A 36 3.32 3.23 1.91
N PHE A 37 4.11 4.00 2.66
CA PHE A 37 5.24 4.74 2.07
C PHE A 37 6.40 3.86 1.62
N VAL A 38 6.47 2.61 2.07
CA VAL A 38 7.49 1.63 1.68
C VAL A 38 6.94 0.44 0.89
N LYS A 39 5.71 0.50 0.39
CA LYS A 39 5.07 -0.58 -0.38
C LYS A 39 5.61 -0.76 -1.81
N ASN A 40 6.34 0.23 -2.35
CA ASN A 40 6.96 0.11 -3.67
C ASN A 40 8.34 -0.54 -3.56
N HIS A 41 8.44 -1.83 -3.87
CA HIS A 41 9.66 -2.62 -3.78
C HIS A 41 10.79 -2.14 -4.70
N ALA A 42 10.52 -1.34 -5.72
CA ALA A 42 11.53 -0.72 -6.58
C ALA A 42 12.13 0.55 -5.98
N SER A 43 11.46 1.18 -4.99
CA SER A 43 11.89 2.45 -4.41
C SER A 43 13.17 2.33 -3.57
N ALA A 44 13.96 3.40 -3.54
CA ALA A 44 15.14 3.48 -2.69
C ALA A 44 14.78 3.38 -1.20
N THR A 45 13.65 3.96 -0.80
CA THR A 45 13.16 3.90 0.58
C THR A 45 12.85 2.48 1.02
N TYR A 46 12.13 1.69 0.20
CA TYR A 46 11.90 0.28 0.47
C TYR A 46 13.22 -0.49 0.64
N LYS A 47 14.18 -0.27 -0.28
CA LYS A 47 15.47 -0.96 -0.25
C LYS A 47 16.23 -0.65 1.03
N ALA A 48 16.26 0.61 1.47
CA ALA A 48 16.91 1.02 2.71
C ALA A 48 16.26 0.35 3.93
N VAL A 49 14.92 0.43 4.06
CA VAL A 49 14.20 -0.22 5.18
C VAL A 49 14.40 -1.73 5.18
N ARG A 50 14.42 -2.36 4.00
CA ARG A 50 14.61 -3.81 3.87
C ARG A 50 16.00 -4.30 4.31
N ARG A 51 17.00 -3.41 4.34
CA ARG A 51 18.38 -3.71 4.80
C ARG A 51 18.54 -3.57 6.32
N LEU A 52 17.60 -2.96 7.03
CA LEU A 52 17.64 -2.87 8.48
C LEU A 52 17.61 -4.28 9.10
N ARG A 53 18.49 -4.50 10.07
CA ARG A 53 18.60 -5.79 10.75
C ARG A 53 17.84 -5.75 12.06
N ALA A 54 16.76 -6.53 12.15
CA ALA A 54 16.01 -6.71 13.38
C ALA A 54 15.41 -8.12 13.42
N PRO A 55 15.42 -8.82 14.56
CA PRO A 55 14.74 -10.10 14.72
C PRO A 55 13.22 -9.96 14.60
N SER A 56 12.68 -8.78 14.85
CA SER A 56 11.24 -8.50 14.76
C SER A 56 10.97 -7.19 14.03
N THR A 57 10.04 -7.25 13.08
CA THR A 57 9.59 -6.06 12.33
C THR A 57 8.08 -5.99 12.30
N ILE A 58 7.52 -4.81 12.58
CA ILE A 58 6.09 -4.54 12.51
C ILE A 58 5.84 -3.48 11.43
N ALA A 59 4.92 -3.75 10.53
CA ALA A 59 4.42 -2.78 9.57
C ALA A 59 2.99 -2.39 9.92
N ILE A 60 2.77 -1.11 10.21
CA ILE A 60 1.46 -0.54 10.56
C ILE A 60 0.97 0.28 9.36
N THR A 61 -0.25 0.00 8.91
CA THR A 61 -0.87 0.74 7.81
C THR A 61 -2.39 0.65 7.86
N GLY A 62 -3.07 1.75 7.56
CA GLY A 62 -4.52 1.77 7.36
C GLY A 62 -4.97 1.17 6.02
N THR A 63 -4.06 1.09 5.04
CA THR A 63 -4.36 0.74 3.65
C THR A 63 -3.35 -0.29 3.09
N PRO A 64 -3.36 -1.54 3.59
CA PRO A 64 -2.37 -2.54 3.18
C PRO A 64 -2.51 -2.97 1.71
N LEU A 65 -3.68 -2.82 1.13
CA LEU A 65 -4.03 -3.17 -0.25
C LEU A 65 -4.74 -1.98 -0.91
N GLU A 66 -4.00 -1.10 -1.56
CA GLU A 66 -4.60 0.00 -2.34
C GLU A 66 -4.62 -0.31 -3.84
N ASN A 67 -3.51 -0.71 -4.41
CA ASN A 67 -3.34 -0.75 -5.86
C ASN A 67 -3.03 -2.14 -6.40
N SER A 68 -2.28 -2.97 -5.69
CA SER A 68 -1.87 -4.28 -6.20
C SER A 68 -1.48 -5.27 -5.10
N LEU A 69 -1.52 -6.56 -5.45
CA LEU A 69 -0.95 -7.62 -4.61
C LEU A 69 0.56 -7.49 -4.41
N MET A 70 1.25 -6.75 -5.30
CA MET A 70 2.68 -6.47 -5.12
C MET A 70 2.96 -5.50 -3.99
N ASP A 71 2.04 -4.57 -3.68
CA ASP A 71 2.14 -3.70 -2.51
C ASP A 71 2.11 -4.54 -1.23
N LEU A 72 1.18 -5.50 -1.17
CA LEU A 72 1.07 -6.44 -0.07
C LEU A 72 2.33 -7.31 0.05
N TRP A 73 2.84 -7.81 -1.08
CA TRP A 73 4.10 -8.56 -1.11
C TRP A 73 5.25 -7.75 -0.52
N ALA A 74 5.37 -6.49 -0.89
CA ALA A 74 6.44 -5.62 -0.40
C ALA A 74 6.37 -5.43 1.11
N LEU A 75 5.18 -5.15 1.66
CA LEU A 75 4.98 -5.02 3.11
C LEU A 75 5.31 -6.32 3.84
N MET A 76 4.85 -7.46 3.33
CA MET A 76 5.14 -8.77 3.94
C MET A 76 6.63 -9.13 3.83
N SER A 77 7.33 -8.71 2.79
CA SER A 77 8.76 -8.95 2.67
C SER A 77 9.59 -8.17 3.69
N ILE A 78 9.08 -7.05 4.20
CA ILE A 78 9.66 -6.28 5.30
C ILE A 78 9.28 -6.92 6.65
N ALA A 79 7.99 -7.12 6.90
CA ALA A 79 7.48 -7.56 8.20
C ALA A 79 7.74 -9.05 8.48
N ALA A 80 7.73 -9.90 7.44
CA ALA A 80 7.92 -11.35 7.55
C ALA A 80 8.81 -11.86 6.40
N PRO A 81 10.12 -11.57 6.42
CA PRO A 81 11.05 -12.02 5.39
C PRO A 81 11.02 -13.54 5.20
N GLY A 82 10.92 -13.99 3.94
CA GLY A 82 10.88 -15.41 3.61
C GLY A 82 9.48 -16.05 3.68
N LEU A 83 8.47 -15.37 4.20
CA LEU A 83 7.08 -15.87 4.21
C LEU A 83 6.54 -16.08 2.79
N LEU A 84 6.78 -15.13 1.90
CA LEU A 84 6.38 -15.17 0.49
C LEU A 84 7.59 -15.45 -0.41
N PRO A 85 7.41 -16.07 -1.58
CA PRO A 85 8.50 -16.27 -2.52
C PRO A 85 9.01 -14.93 -3.06
N ASP A 86 10.10 -14.95 -3.84
CA ASP A 86 10.60 -13.78 -4.55
C ASP A 86 9.51 -13.10 -5.41
N PRO A 87 9.69 -11.83 -5.81
CA PRO A 87 8.64 -11.05 -6.46
C PRO A 87 8.21 -11.63 -7.81
N GLU A 88 9.12 -12.25 -8.56
CA GLU A 88 8.80 -12.85 -9.84
C GLU A 88 7.91 -14.09 -9.65
N ARG A 89 8.33 -15.00 -8.79
CA ARG A 89 7.58 -16.20 -8.45
C ARG A 89 6.26 -15.89 -7.75
N PHE A 90 6.22 -14.87 -6.89
CA PHE A 90 4.96 -14.37 -6.31
C PHE A 90 4.00 -13.90 -7.41
N GLY A 91 4.52 -13.17 -8.39
CA GLY A 91 3.75 -12.74 -9.55
C GLY A 91 3.14 -13.90 -10.33
N GLN A 92 3.90 -14.98 -10.51
CA GLN A 92 3.45 -16.17 -11.25
C GLN A 92 2.45 -17.02 -10.46
N VAL A 93 2.72 -17.25 -9.17
CA VAL A 93 1.96 -18.20 -8.33
C VAL A 93 0.71 -17.58 -7.73
N TYR A 94 0.74 -16.27 -7.43
CA TYR A 94 -0.36 -15.60 -6.74
C TYR A 94 -0.98 -14.48 -7.57
N ARG A 95 -0.20 -13.44 -7.96
CA ARG A 95 -0.77 -12.25 -8.59
C ARG A 95 -1.52 -12.55 -9.88
N LYS A 96 -0.85 -13.12 -10.87
CA LYS A 96 -1.47 -13.40 -12.19
C LYS A 96 -2.67 -14.34 -12.11
N PRO A 97 -2.65 -15.45 -11.33
CA PRO A 97 -3.84 -16.28 -11.15
C PRO A 97 -4.99 -15.55 -10.47
N ILE A 98 -4.72 -14.81 -9.40
CA ILE A 98 -5.77 -14.06 -8.65
C ILE A 98 -6.37 -12.96 -9.52
N ASP A 99 -5.57 -12.23 -10.30
CA ASP A 99 -6.03 -11.21 -11.25
C ASP A 99 -6.95 -11.81 -12.35
N ARG A 100 -6.83 -13.12 -12.61
CA ARG A 100 -7.70 -13.88 -13.52
C ARG A 100 -8.90 -14.55 -12.84
N GLY A 101 -9.09 -14.32 -11.55
CA GLY A 101 -10.22 -14.84 -10.77
C GLY A 101 -9.98 -16.19 -10.09
N ASP A 102 -8.72 -16.68 -9.98
CA ASP A 102 -8.40 -17.92 -9.26
C ASP A 102 -8.62 -17.76 -7.76
N THR A 103 -9.77 -18.25 -7.30
CA THR A 103 -10.17 -18.22 -5.88
C THR A 103 -9.34 -19.16 -5.01
N GLU A 104 -8.79 -20.26 -5.58
CA GLU A 104 -7.94 -21.18 -4.83
C GLU A 104 -6.58 -20.54 -4.52
N ALA A 105 -5.95 -19.89 -5.49
CA ALA A 105 -4.72 -19.14 -5.27
C ALA A 105 -4.92 -18.03 -4.21
N LEU A 106 -6.04 -17.32 -4.25
CA LEU A 106 -6.42 -16.33 -3.23
C LEU A 106 -6.57 -16.99 -1.85
N GLY A 107 -7.23 -18.14 -1.78
CA GLY A 107 -7.41 -18.89 -0.55
C GLY A 107 -6.07 -19.36 0.06
N ARG A 108 -5.15 -19.85 -0.78
CA ARG A 108 -3.79 -20.23 -0.36
C ARG A 108 -3.02 -19.03 0.21
N LEU A 109 -3.05 -17.89 -0.48
CA LEU A 109 -2.39 -16.66 -0.02
C LEU A 109 -2.95 -16.19 1.32
N ARG A 110 -4.28 -16.11 1.45
CA ARG A 110 -4.96 -15.72 2.71
C ARG A 110 -4.58 -16.61 3.88
N ARG A 111 -4.59 -17.93 3.72
CA ARG A 111 -4.20 -18.88 4.78
C ARG A 111 -2.75 -18.66 5.21
N ARG A 112 -1.84 -18.45 4.26
CA ARG A 112 -0.42 -18.24 4.54
C ARG A 112 -0.16 -16.96 5.33
N MET A 113 -0.89 -15.89 5.03
CA MET A 113 -0.69 -14.58 5.64
C MET A 113 -1.45 -14.37 6.94
N ARG A 114 -2.54 -15.12 7.15
CA ARG A 114 -3.42 -14.93 8.31
C ARG A 114 -2.70 -14.84 9.67
N PRO A 115 -1.69 -15.65 9.99
CA PRO A 115 -0.98 -15.58 11.27
C PRO A 115 -0.19 -14.29 11.47
N PHE A 116 0.13 -13.58 10.40
CA PHE A 116 0.98 -12.37 10.39
C PHE A 116 0.18 -11.08 10.22
N LEU A 117 -1.14 -11.16 10.11
CA LEU A 117 -2.01 -10.01 9.88
C LEU A 117 -2.96 -9.81 11.05
N LEU A 118 -2.91 -8.63 11.64
CA LEU A 118 -3.88 -8.17 12.62
C LEU A 118 -4.65 -6.97 12.04
N ARG A 119 -5.95 -7.11 11.87
CA ARG A 119 -6.83 -6.02 11.46
C ARG A 119 -7.91 -5.79 12.51
N ARG A 120 -7.97 -4.58 13.01
CA ARG A 120 -9.04 -4.10 13.89
C ARG A 120 -9.70 -2.88 13.26
N THR A 121 -11.01 -2.88 13.16
CA THR A 121 -11.76 -1.71 12.71
C THR A 121 -12.02 -0.75 13.87
N LYS A 122 -12.32 0.52 13.57
CA LYS A 122 -12.66 1.51 14.60
C LYS A 122 -13.85 1.06 15.46
N GLU A 123 -14.85 0.47 14.81
CA GLU A 123 -16.06 -0.04 15.47
C GLU A 123 -15.76 -1.16 16.49
N GLN A 124 -14.71 -1.94 16.24
CA GLN A 124 -14.32 -3.05 17.14
C GLN A 124 -13.53 -2.59 18.36
N VAL A 125 -12.84 -1.46 18.29
CA VAL A 125 -11.89 -1.04 19.33
C VAL A 125 -12.25 0.27 20.00
N ALA A 126 -13.16 1.04 19.45
CA ALA A 126 -13.48 2.38 19.93
C ALA A 126 -14.99 2.54 20.14
N ALA A 127 -15.51 1.73 21.06
CA ALA A 127 -16.93 1.78 21.46
C ALA A 127 -17.37 3.16 22.00
N ASP A 128 -16.42 3.94 22.52
CA ASP A 128 -16.67 5.27 23.08
C ASP A 128 -16.65 6.39 22.05
N LEU A 129 -16.34 6.10 20.77
CA LEU A 129 -16.40 7.12 19.73
C LEU A 129 -17.86 7.43 19.38
N PRO A 130 -18.20 8.73 19.25
CA PRO A 130 -19.51 9.13 18.76
C PRO A 130 -19.75 8.58 17.34
N ALA A 131 -21.03 8.39 16.99
CA ALA A 131 -21.41 7.96 15.66
C ALA A 131 -20.84 8.91 14.60
N LYS A 132 -20.38 8.35 13.47
CA LYS A 132 -19.87 9.14 12.35
C LYS A 132 -21.00 10.02 11.81
N THR A 133 -20.82 11.34 11.86
CA THR A 133 -21.74 12.30 11.24
C THR A 133 -21.20 12.65 9.85
N GLU A 134 -22.00 12.41 8.82
CA GLU A 134 -21.69 12.82 7.45
C GLU A 134 -22.53 14.04 7.10
N GLN A 135 -21.86 15.12 6.71
CA GLN A 135 -22.53 16.33 6.22
C GLN A 135 -22.12 16.56 4.77
N VAL A 136 -23.11 16.62 3.90
CA VAL A 136 -22.89 16.95 2.48
C VAL A 136 -22.99 18.46 2.31
N LEU A 137 -21.88 19.08 2.00
CA LEU A 137 -21.85 20.49 1.62
C LEU A 137 -21.91 20.60 0.08
N ALA A 138 -23.03 21.00 -0.45
CA ALA A 138 -23.17 21.29 -1.88
C ALA A 138 -22.60 22.69 -2.17
N VAL A 139 -21.58 22.74 -3.03
CA VAL A 139 -20.95 23.99 -3.45
C VAL A 139 -21.18 24.19 -4.95
N GLU A 140 -21.78 25.33 -5.31
CA GLU A 140 -21.95 25.69 -6.72
C GLU A 140 -20.65 26.27 -7.29
N LEU A 141 -20.28 25.78 -8.46
CA LEU A 141 -19.14 26.31 -9.19
C LEU A 141 -19.49 27.69 -9.77
N GLY A 142 -18.64 28.69 -9.53
CA GLY A 142 -18.77 29.99 -10.20
C GLY A 142 -18.70 29.81 -11.74
N ALA A 143 -19.35 30.71 -12.49
CA ALA A 143 -19.57 30.61 -13.94
C ALA A 143 -18.29 30.25 -14.75
N LYS A 144 -17.15 30.85 -14.40
CA LYS A 144 -15.85 30.55 -15.05
C LYS A 144 -15.39 29.10 -14.82
N HIS A 145 -15.48 28.63 -13.58
CA HIS A 145 -15.10 27.24 -13.22
C HIS A 145 -16.09 26.23 -13.79
N ARG A 146 -17.38 26.54 -13.79
CA ARG A 146 -18.41 25.71 -14.41
C ARG A 146 -18.14 25.49 -15.90
N LYS A 147 -17.84 26.56 -16.64
CA LYS A 147 -17.49 26.45 -18.05
C LYS A 147 -16.25 25.57 -18.29
N ALA A 148 -15.20 25.73 -17.49
CA ALA A 148 -14.00 24.91 -17.58
C ALA A 148 -14.29 23.42 -17.26
N TYR A 149 -15.08 23.16 -16.23
CA TYR A 149 -15.52 21.83 -15.86
C TYR A 149 -16.32 21.15 -16.98
N ASP A 150 -17.32 21.82 -17.52
CA ASP A 150 -18.18 21.28 -18.58
C ASP A 150 -17.39 20.99 -19.87
N GLN A 151 -16.43 21.84 -20.23
CA GLN A 151 -15.53 21.59 -21.35
C GLN A 151 -14.64 20.35 -21.13
N ARG A 152 -14.11 20.19 -19.91
CA ARG A 152 -13.29 19.03 -19.58
C ARG A 152 -14.11 17.76 -19.59
N LEU A 153 -15.31 17.81 -18.98
CA LEU A 153 -16.22 16.67 -18.92
C LEU A 153 -16.66 16.22 -20.32
N ALA A 154 -16.99 17.16 -21.21
CA ALA A 154 -17.37 16.85 -22.59
C ALA A 154 -16.21 16.16 -23.34
N ARG A 155 -14.98 16.66 -23.19
CA ARG A 155 -13.77 16.07 -23.80
C ARG A 155 -13.51 14.65 -23.31
N GLU A 156 -13.56 14.42 -21.99
CA GLU A 156 -13.32 13.08 -21.44
C GLU A 156 -14.43 12.09 -21.82
N ARG A 157 -15.70 12.54 -21.91
CA ARG A 157 -16.80 11.70 -22.41
C ARG A 157 -16.57 11.27 -23.86
N GLN A 158 -16.20 12.19 -24.74
CA GLN A 158 -15.88 11.85 -26.14
C GLN A 158 -14.72 10.86 -26.26
N ARG A 159 -13.69 11.03 -25.42
CA ARG A 159 -12.54 10.12 -25.38
C ARG A 159 -12.94 8.70 -24.96
N ILE A 160 -13.79 8.58 -23.93
CA ILE A 160 -14.26 7.27 -23.45
C ILE A 160 -15.15 6.61 -24.50
N LEU A 161 -16.05 7.36 -25.14
CA LEU A 161 -16.93 6.82 -26.18
C LEU A 161 -16.11 6.34 -27.39
N GLY A 162 -15.09 7.07 -27.80
CA GLY A 162 -14.18 6.65 -28.89
C GLY A 162 -13.45 5.36 -28.57
N LEU A 163 -12.95 5.18 -27.30
CA LEU A 163 -12.30 3.95 -26.88
C LEU A 163 -13.25 2.74 -26.85
N LEU A 164 -14.52 2.94 -26.49
CA LEU A 164 -15.53 1.88 -26.49
C LEU A 164 -15.93 1.45 -27.91
N GLU A 165 -15.92 2.38 -28.87
CA GLU A 165 -16.16 2.07 -30.28
C GLU A 165 -14.99 1.31 -30.91
N GLU A 166 -13.74 1.63 -30.56
CA GLU A 166 -12.54 0.91 -31.01
C GLU A 166 -12.51 -0.53 -30.47
N ASP A 167 -12.83 -0.75 -29.18
CA ASP A 167 -12.91 -2.09 -28.57
C ASP A 167 -14.00 -2.96 -29.21
N THR A 168 -15.15 -2.36 -29.56
CA THR A 168 -16.22 -3.09 -30.26
C THR A 168 -15.88 -3.40 -31.72
N ALA A 169 -15.06 -2.60 -32.36
CA ALA A 169 -14.58 -2.84 -33.72
C ALA A 169 -13.52 -3.93 -33.81
N GLN A 170 -12.68 -4.08 -32.76
CA GLN A 170 -11.65 -5.15 -32.68
C GLN A 170 -12.22 -6.51 -32.25
N SER A 171 -13.44 -6.55 -31.75
CA SER A 171 -14.12 -7.79 -31.30
C SER A 171 -15.04 -8.40 -32.38
N ARG A 172 -15.02 -7.90 -33.58
CA ARG A 172 -15.72 -8.45 -34.79
C ARG A 172 -14.72 -8.94 -35.81
#